data_cd7810f0652a013a24d658dac32680a5
#
_entry.id   cd7810f0652a013a24d658dac32680a5
#
_cell.length_a   1.000
_cell.length_b   1.000
_cell.length_c   1.000
_cell.angle_alpha   90.00
_cell.angle_beta   90.00
_cell.angle_gamma   90.00
#
_symmetry.space_group_name_H-M   'P 1'
#
loop_
_entity.id
_entity.type
_entity.pdbx_description
1 polymer ?
#
loop_
_entity_poly.entity_id
_entity_poly.type
_entity_poly.pdbx_seq_one_letter_code
_entity_poly.pdbx_strand_id
1 'polypeptide(L)'
;LDGHRIAIRKMMLKETYEDRKIVVPGKTLIEISKILSGEVEDTVNIFFTPNHIVFEFDDTVVVSRLIEGEYFKIDQMLSSDYDTKVKINKKELLSCIDRATLLVKEGDKKPIIINIGDEVMELKIKSQIGSMNEEIVINKEGKDLLIGFNPKFLIDALRVIDEEEVTLYLMNAKAPCFIKDDKESYISVSYTHLRAHETL
;
A
#
# COMPACT_ATOMS: atom_id res chain seq x y z
N LEU A 1 -3.98 2.99 8.20
CA LEU A 1 -4.22 1.58 8.48
C LEU A 1 -5.69 1.25 8.27
N ASP A 2 -5.97 0.18 7.59
CA ASP A 2 -7.27 -0.50 7.57
C ASP A 2 -7.08 -1.99 7.91
N GLY A 3 -8.15 -2.81 7.87
CA GLY A 3 -8.07 -4.24 8.19
C GLY A 3 -7.19 -5.08 7.25
N HIS A 4 -6.67 -4.50 6.17
CA HIS A 4 -5.96 -5.20 5.11
C HIS A 4 -4.65 -4.53 4.67
N ARG A 5 -4.43 -3.27 5.03
CA ARG A 5 -3.30 -2.48 4.54
C ARG A 5 -2.74 -1.56 5.61
N ILE A 6 -1.43 -1.38 5.57
CA ILE A 6 -0.72 -0.39 6.37
C ILE A 6 0.11 0.43 5.39
N ALA A 7 -0.02 1.75 5.44
CA ALA A 7 0.87 2.67 4.74
C ALA A 7 1.64 3.49 5.77
N ILE A 8 2.94 3.60 5.59
CA ILE A 8 3.84 4.36 6.45
C ILE A 8 4.62 5.30 5.54
N ARG A 9 4.61 6.57 5.89
CA ARG A 9 5.44 7.59 5.24
C ARG A 9 6.33 8.22 6.29
N LYS A 10 7.61 8.35 5.97
CA LYS A 10 8.58 9.06 6.80
C LYS A 10 9.04 10.32 6.06
N MET A 11 9.22 11.38 6.79
CA MET A 11 9.71 12.65 6.26
C MET A 11 10.67 13.28 7.26
N MET A 12 11.79 13.77 6.79
CA MET A 12 12.71 14.57 7.61
C MET A 12 12.14 15.98 7.79
N LEU A 13 12.05 16.39 9.03
CA LEU A 13 11.63 17.75 9.38
C LEU A 13 12.84 18.69 9.35
N LYS A 14 12.60 19.99 9.11
CA LYS A 14 13.66 21.01 9.09
C LYS A 14 14.22 21.30 10.47
N GLU A 15 13.39 21.13 11.50
CA GLU A 15 13.72 21.42 12.90
C GLU A 15 13.44 20.19 13.78
N THR A 16 13.98 20.20 14.98
CA THR A 16 13.73 19.15 15.99
C THR A 16 12.53 19.56 16.83
N TYR A 17 11.58 18.66 16.99
CA TYR A 17 10.38 18.85 17.79
C TYR A 17 10.32 17.78 18.89
N GLU A 18 9.49 18.02 19.91
CA GLU A 18 9.19 17.01 20.91
C GLU A 18 8.49 15.80 20.30
N ASP A 19 8.88 14.60 20.72
CA ASP A 19 8.23 13.36 20.29
C ASP A 19 6.78 13.33 20.73
N ARG A 20 5.88 13.14 19.77
CA ARG A 20 4.44 13.00 20.00
C ARG A 20 3.89 11.82 19.23
N LYS A 21 3.01 11.07 19.90
CA LYS A 21 2.23 9.99 19.26
C LYS A 21 0.76 10.33 19.41
N ILE A 22 0.10 10.52 18.30
CA ILE A 22 -1.33 10.90 18.27
C ILE A 22 -2.05 10.05 17.24
N VAL A 23 -3.34 9.85 17.44
CA VAL A 23 -4.21 9.17 16.48
C VAL A 23 -5.19 10.17 15.89
N VAL A 24 -5.00 10.48 14.61
CA VAL A 24 -5.86 11.43 13.88
C VAL A 24 -6.92 10.66 13.11
N PRO A 25 -8.21 11.09 13.11
CA PRO A 25 -9.23 10.46 12.28
C PRO A 25 -8.86 10.51 10.80
N GLY A 26 -8.85 9.36 10.12
CA GLY A 26 -8.49 9.29 8.68
C GLY A 26 -9.38 10.18 7.80
N LYS A 27 -10.65 10.34 8.17
CA LYS A 27 -11.57 11.25 7.48
C LYS A 27 -11.07 12.70 7.48
N THR A 28 -10.54 13.18 8.61
CA THR A 28 -9.96 14.53 8.71
C THR A 28 -8.80 14.71 7.72
N LEU A 29 -7.88 13.73 7.67
CA LEU A 29 -6.73 13.80 6.76
C LEU A 29 -7.17 13.76 5.29
N ILE A 30 -8.21 12.98 4.95
CA ILE A 30 -8.79 12.94 3.59
C ILE A 30 -9.39 14.31 3.22
N GLU A 31 -10.12 14.94 4.12
CA GLU A 31 -10.71 16.25 3.81
C GLU A 31 -9.62 17.34 3.69
N ILE A 32 -8.61 17.33 4.53
CA ILE A 32 -7.47 18.25 4.44
C ILE A 32 -6.74 18.05 3.11
N SER A 33 -6.48 16.81 2.71
CA SER A 33 -5.78 16.53 1.44
C SER A 33 -6.52 16.99 0.19
N LYS A 34 -7.83 17.21 0.26
CA LYS A 34 -8.63 17.77 -0.83
C LYS A 34 -8.60 19.30 -0.89
N ILE A 35 -8.33 19.94 0.25
CA ILE A 35 -8.33 21.41 0.36
C ILE A 35 -6.94 21.98 0.05
N LEU A 36 -5.89 21.22 0.40
CA LEU A 36 -4.52 21.63 0.12
C LEU A 36 -4.27 21.71 -1.39
N SER A 37 -3.76 22.82 -1.87
CA SER A 37 -3.44 23.06 -3.28
C SER A 37 -2.34 22.14 -3.81
N GLY A 38 -1.44 21.69 -2.90
CA GLY A 38 -0.32 20.82 -3.22
C GLY A 38 0.85 21.54 -3.91
N GLU A 39 0.91 22.87 -3.85
CA GLU A 39 2.06 23.61 -4.34
C GLU A 39 3.26 23.42 -3.39
N VAL A 40 4.47 23.35 -3.96
CA VAL A 40 5.69 22.98 -3.23
C VAL A 40 6.06 24.01 -2.15
N GLU A 41 5.63 25.26 -2.29
CA GLU A 41 5.93 26.34 -1.37
C GLU A 41 4.89 26.50 -0.24
N ASP A 42 3.78 25.79 -0.35
CA ASP A 42 2.73 25.85 0.67
C ASP A 42 3.20 25.25 2.00
N THR A 43 2.93 25.95 3.06
CA THR A 43 3.24 25.51 4.42
C THR A 43 1.95 25.26 5.19
N VAL A 44 1.94 24.15 5.94
CA VAL A 44 0.86 23.82 6.85
C VAL A 44 1.40 23.89 8.27
N ASN A 45 0.85 24.76 9.09
CA ASN A 45 1.13 24.79 10.51
C ASN A 45 0.26 23.77 11.23
N ILE A 46 0.88 22.93 12.04
CA ILE A 46 0.19 21.87 12.76
C ILE A 46 0.37 22.12 14.26
N PHE A 47 -0.75 22.31 14.97
CA PHE A 47 -0.75 22.52 16.41
C PHE A 47 -1.45 21.36 17.12
N PHE A 48 -0.98 21.07 18.31
CA PHE A 48 -1.50 19.98 19.13
C PHE A 48 -1.97 20.49 20.49
N THR A 49 -3.16 20.09 20.87
CA THR A 49 -3.66 20.17 22.24
C THR A 49 -3.83 18.75 22.79
N PRO A 50 -4.14 18.55 24.08
CA PRO A 50 -4.34 17.21 24.61
C PRO A 50 -5.38 16.36 23.85
N ASN A 51 -6.41 16.99 23.29
CA ASN A 51 -7.55 16.30 22.67
C ASN A 51 -7.81 16.68 21.20
N HIS A 52 -7.06 17.65 20.65
CA HIS A 52 -7.29 18.14 19.29
C HIS A 52 -5.99 18.32 18.53
N ILE A 53 -6.09 18.19 17.21
CA ILE A 53 -5.10 18.64 16.24
C ILE A 53 -5.71 19.79 15.45
N VAL A 54 -4.91 20.81 15.18
CA VAL A 54 -5.30 21.99 14.41
C VAL A 54 -4.35 22.10 13.23
N PHE A 55 -4.90 22.26 12.05
CA PHE A 55 -4.17 22.55 10.82
C PHE A 55 -4.51 23.96 10.39
N GLU A 56 -3.50 24.76 10.13
CA GLU A 56 -3.64 26.14 9.66
C GLU A 56 -2.81 26.31 8.39
N PHE A 57 -3.44 26.72 7.35
CA PHE A 57 -2.84 27.01 6.03
C PHE A 57 -3.69 28.05 5.31
N ASP A 58 -3.06 28.98 4.64
CA ASP A 58 -3.69 30.13 4.04
C ASP A 58 -4.65 30.84 5.05
N ASP A 59 -5.86 31.12 4.64
CA ASP A 59 -6.92 31.69 5.50
C ASP A 59 -7.80 30.61 6.14
N THR A 60 -7.34 29.34 6.15
CA THR A 60 -8.13 28.18 6.59
C THR A 60 -7.59 27.59 7.89
N VAL A 61 -8.49 27.36 8.83
CA VAL A 61 -8.21 26.63 10.09
C VAL A 61 -9.11 25.40 10.18
N VAL A 62 -8.50 24.23 10.29
CA VAL A 62 -9.21 22.96 10.47
C VAL A 62 -8.90 22.39 11.84
N VAL A 63 -9.93 22.20 12.66
CA VAL A 63 -9.82 21.61 14.00
C VAL A 63 -10.42 20.22 14.00
N SER A 64 -9.67 19.23 14.46
CA SER A 64 -10.17 17.86 14.60
C SER A 64 -9.88 17.29 15.98
N ARG A 65 -10.85 16.56 16.53
CA ARG A 65 -10.63 15.82 17.78
C ARG A 65 -9.77 14.59 17.51
N LEU A 66 -8.80 14.35 18.40
CA LEU A 66 -7.97 13.15 18.37
C LEU A 66 -8.77 11.92 18.81
N ILE A 67 -8.42 10.76 18.31
CA ILE A 67 -8.95 9.47 18.75
C ILE A 67 -8.18 9.07 20.01
N GLU A 68 -8.89 8.76 21.09
CA GLU A 68 -8.30 8.28 22.33
C GLU A 68 -7.86 6.82 22.18
N GLY A 69 -6.72 6.48 22.78
CA GLY A 69 -6.19 5.12 22.82
C GLY A 69 -4.77 5.01 22.23
N GLU A 70 -4.18 3.84 22.42
CA GLU A 70 -2.88 3.51 21.84
C GLU A 70 -3.03 3.09 20.38
N TYR A 71 -2.13 3.57 19.54
CA TYR A 71 -2.02 3.09 18.17
C TYR A 71 -1.32 1.73 18.11
N PHE A 72 -1.56 0.96 17.06
CA PHE A 72 -0.91 -0.33 16.85
C PHE A 72 0.61 -0.23 16.90
N LYS A 73 1.27 -1.24 17.46
CA LYS A 73 2.73 -1.36 17.47
C LYS A 73 3.21 -1.79 16.10
N ILE A 74 3.33 -0.82 15.18
CA ILE A 74 3.65 -1.05 13.77
C ILE A 74 5.01 -1.75 13.62
N ASP A 75 6.00 -1.40 14.43
CA ASP A 75 7.33 -1.99 14.38
C ASP A 75 7.34 -3.52 14.54
N GLN A 76 6.37 -4.06 15.28
CA GLN A 76 6.20 -5.51 15.44
C GLN A 76 5.55 -6.17 14.22
N MET A 77 4.88 -5.39 13.37
CA MET A 77 4.21 -5.87 12.17
C MET A 77 5.11 -5.76 10.92
N LEU A 78 6.14 -4.92 10.99
CA LEU A 78 7.12 -4.75 9.93
C LEU A 78 8.24 -5.79 10.12
N SER A 79 8.03 -7.00 9.58
CA SER A 79 9.13 -7.95 9.48
C SER A 79 10.16 -7.45 8.46
N SER A 80 11.44 -7.54 8.82
CA SER A 80 12.54 -7.36 7.88
C SER A 80 12.87 -8.65 7.12
N ASP A 81 12.30 -9.76 7.56
CA ASP A 81 12.57 -11.06 6.98
C ASP A 81 11.72 -11.28 5.73
N TYR A 82 12.34 -11.73 4.68
CA TYR A 82 11.70 -12.11 3.43
C TYR A 82 12.44 -13.30 2.80
N ASP A 83 11.68 -14.21 2.20
CA ASP A 83 12.21 -15.35 1.45
C ASP A 83 12.32 -15.03 -0.05
N THR A 84 11.57 -14.05 -0.51
CA THR A 84 11.49 -13.64 -1.92
C THR A 84 11.46 -12.12 -2.02
N LYS A 85 12.35 -11.59 -2.84
CA LYS A 85 12.42 -10.17 -3.19
C LYS A 85 12.28 -10.03 -4.69
N VAL A 86 11.42 -9.15 -5.14
CA VAL A 86 11.13 -8.95 -6.56
C VAL A 86 11.23 -7.48 -6.90
N LYS A 87 12.13 -7.15 -7.83
CA LYS A 87 12.21 -5.81 -8.43
C LYS A 87 11.46 -5.83 -9.77
N ILE A 88 10.53 -4.90 -9.94
CA ILE A 88 9.61 -4.88 -11.07
C ILE A 88 9.26 -3.45 -11.49
N ASN A 89 9.02 -3.24 -12.79
CA ASN A 89 8.50 -1.98 -13.30
C ASN A 89 7.08 -1.75 -12.79
N LYS A 90 6.89 -0.63 -12.05
CA LYS A 90 5.61 -0.27 -11.44
C LYS A 90 4.49 -0.10 -12.46
N LYS A 91 4.79 0.58 -13.59
CA LYS A 91 3.79 0.90 -14.60
C LYS A 91 3.28 -0.37 -15.31
N GLU A 92 4.17 -1.31 -15.59
CA GLU A 92 3.79 -2.60 -16.18
C GLU A 92 2.92 -3.41 -15.22
N LEU A 93 3.36 -3.54 -13.95
CA LEU A 93 2.59 -4.24 -12.93
C LEU A 93 1.21 -3.62 -12.71
N LEU A 94 1.13 -2.30 -12.55
CA LEU A 94 -0.12 -1.58 -12.36
C LEU A 94 -1.06 -1.76 -13.56
N SER A 95 -0.55 -1.61 -14.79
CA SER A 95 -1.35 -1.78 -16.00
C SER A 95 -1.88 -3.21 -16.16
N CYS A 96 -1.09 -4.21 -15.81
CA CYS A 96 -1.52 -5.60 -15.83
C CYS A 96 -2.64 -5.85 -14.80
N ILE A 97 -2.48 -5.36 -13.56
CA ILE A 97 -3.52 -5.51 -12.53
C ILE A 97 -4.80 -4.72 -12.89
N ASP A 98 -4.67 -3.52 -13.46
CA ASP A 98 -5.84 -2.74 -13.92
C ASP A 98 -6.63 -3.52 -14.98
N ARG A 99 -5.97 -4.17 -15.95
CA ARG A 99 -6.66 -5.04 -16.93
C ARG A 99 -7.35 -6.23 -16.27
N ALA A 100 -6.71 -6.84 -15.26
CA ALA A 100 -7.30 -7.94 -14.51
C ALA A 100 -8.62 -7.53 -13.81
N THR A 101 -8.72 -6.29 -13.34
CA THR A 101 -9.94 -5.81 -12.67
C THR A 101 -11.15 -5.74 -13.60
N LEU A 102 -10.97 -5.61 -14.91
CA LEU A 102 -12.06 -5.61 -15.88
C LEU A 102 -12.81 -6.96 -15.93
N LEU A 103 -12.17 -8.02 -15.45
CA LEU A 103 -12.76 -9.37 -15.36
C LEU A 103 -13.43 -9.65 -14.02
N VAL A 104 -13.39 -8.69 -13.07
CA VAL A 104 -13.99 -8.82 -11.75
C VAL A 104 -15.22 -7.92 -11.67
N LYS A 105 -16.38 -8.47 -11.37
CA LYS A 105 -17.58 -7.66 -11.13
C LYS A 105 -17.45 -6.86 -9.83
N GLU A 106 -18.03 -5.70 -9.78
CA GLU A 106 -18.10 -4.89 -8.58
C GLU A 106 -18.75 -5.71 -7.44
N GLY A 107 -18.04 -5.82 -6.31
CA GLY A 107 -18.46 -6.66 -5.17
C GLY A 107 -17.88 -8.08 -5.16
N ASP A 108 -17.37 -8.59 -6.26
CA ASP A 108 -16.65 -9.88 -6.27
C ASP A 108 -15.29 -9.76 -5.60
N LYS A 109 -15.03 -10.66 -4.64
CA LYS A 109 -13.74 -10.71 -3.91
C LYS A 109 -12.75 -11.69 -4.58
N LYS A 110 -12.73 -11.74 -5.91
CA LYS A 110 -11.82 -12.65 -6.62
C LYS A 110 -10.38 -12.15 -6.53
N PRO A 111 -9.45 -13.00 -6.09
CA PRO A 111 -8.04 -12.64 -6.07
C PRO A 111 -7.46 -12.67 -7.48
N ILE A 112 -6.45 -11.84 -7.69
CA ILE A 112 -5.47 -12.06 -8.74
C ILE A 112 -4.42 -13.04 -8.19
N ILE A 113 -4.12 -14.07 -8.96
CA ILE A 113 -3.11 -15.07 -8.62
C ILE A 113 -1.80 -14.63 -9.23
N ILE A 114 -0.77 -14.55 -8.42
CA ILE A 114 0.57 -14.15 -8.84
C ILE A 114 1.50 -15.33 -8.61
N ASN A 115 2.08 -15.83 -9.70
CA ASN A 115 3.11 -16.85 -9.69
C ASN A 115 4.46 -16.20 -9.99
N ILE A 116 5.35 -16.21 -9.02
CA ILE A 116 6.68 -15.59 -9.10
C ILE A 116 7.69 -16.68 -9.40
N GLY A 117 8.18 -16.72 -10.63
CA GLY A 117 9.27 -17.59 -11.08
C GLY A 117 10.61 -16.83 -11.12
N ASP A 118 11.62 -17.42 -11.78
CA ASP A 118 12.98 -16.86 -11.75
C ASP A 118 13.10 -15.50 -12.44
N GLU A 119 12.61 -15.38 -13.66
CA GLU A 119 12.73 -14.16 -14.48
C GLU A 119 11.37 -13.55 -14.83
N VAL A 120 10.29 -14.24 -14.50
CA VAL A 120 8.94 -13.88 -14.92
C VAL A 120 7.97 -13.98 -13.76
N MET A 121 7.13 -12.96 -13.63
CA MET A 121 5.94 -12.95 -12.79
C MET A 121 4.71 -13.17 -13.67
N GLU A 122 3.98 -14.24 -13.44
CA GLU A 122 2.77 -14.58 -14.13
C GLU A 122 1.55 -14.15 -13.30
N LEU A 123 0.66 -13.34 -13.88
CA LEU A 123 -0.55 -12.85 -13.23
C LEU A 123 -1.78 -13.49 -13.89
N LYS A 124 -2.56 -14.19 -13.09
CA LYS A 124 -3.75 -14.91 -13.55
C LYS A 124 -5.00 -14.45 -12.83
N ILE A 125 -6.08 -14.33 -13.58
CA ILE A 125 -7.42 -14.21 -13.04
C ILE A 125 -8.40 -14.99 -13.91
N LYS A 126 -9.37 -15.63 -13.27
CA LYS A 126 -10.43 -16.37 -13.95
C LYS A 126 -11.77 -15.99 -13.34
N SER A 127 -12.71 -15.59 -14.17
CA SER A 127 -14.06 -15.22 -13.78
C SER A 127 -15.11 -15.86 -14.69
N GLN A 128 -16.39 -15.57 -14.44
CA GLN A 128 -17.48 -16.04 -15.31
C GLN A 128 -17.48 -15.35 -16.68
N ILE A 129 -16.91 -14.17 -16.78
CA ILE A 129 -16.90 -13.35 -18.01
C ILE A 129 -15.60 -13.52 -18.82
N GLY A 130 -14.60 -14.20 -18.28
CA GLY A 130 -13.34 -14.44 -18.98
C GLY A 130 -12.18 -14.79 -18.08
N SER A 131 -11.02 -14.93 -18.70
CA SER A 131 -9.76 -15.17 -18.01
C SER A 131 -8.65 -14.32 -18.61
N MET A 132 -7.66 -13.98 -17.79
CA MET A 132 -6.43 -13.31 -18.21
C MET A 132 -5.25 -14.11 -17.68
N ASN A 133 -4.21 -14.19 -18.48
CA ASN A 133 -2.90 -14.68 -18.09
C ASN A 133 -1.87 -13.78 -18.77
N GLU A 134 -1.13 -13.03 -17.98
CA GLU A 134 -0.11 -12.11 -18.46
C GLU A 134 1.21 -12.36 -17.70
N GLU A 135 2.31 -12.14 -18.40
CA GLU A 135 3.66 -12.29 -17.88
C GLU A 135 4.37 -10.96 -17.87
N ILE A 136 5.11 -10.69 -16.80
CA ILE A 136 5.93 -9.48 -16.63
C ILE A 136 7.35 -9.93 -16.29
N VAL A 137 8.34 -9.37 -16.96
CA VAL A 137 9.76 -9.62 -16.66
C VAL A 137 10.11 -9.00 -15.32
N ILE A 138 10.79 -9.76 -14.48
CA ILE A 138 11.18 -9.35 -13.12
C ILE A 138 12.65 -9.65 -12.86
N ASN A 139 13.18 -9.01 -11.83
CA ASN A 139 14.42 -9.42 -11.20
C ASN A 139 14.11 -9.96 -9.81
N LYS A 140 14.28 -11.28 -9.62
CA LYS A 140 13.96 -11.99 -8.38
C LYS A 140 15.21 -12.43 -7.66
N GLU A 141 15.18 -12.29 -6.34
CA GLU A 141 16.09 -12.93 -5.41
C GLU A 141 15.27 -13.83 -4.48
N GLY A 142 15.68 -15.06 -4.25
CA GLY A 142 15.05 -16.00 -3.33
C GLY A 142 14.16 -17.03 -3.99
N LYS A 143 13.12 -17.49 -3.27
CA LYS A 143 12.29 -18.64 -3.65
C LYS A 143 11.18 -18.28 -4.64
N ASP A 144 10.73 -19.27 -5.40
CA ASP A 144 9.48 -19.17 -6.15
C ASP A 144 8.29 -19.08 -5.21
N LEU A 145 7.26 -18.35 -5.60
CA LEU A 145 6.11 -18.14 -4.75
C LEU A 145 4.82 -18.01 -5.54
N LEU A 146 3.79 -18.73 -5.13
CA LEU A 146 2.43 -18.57 -5.59
C LEU A 146 1.59 -17.90 -4.49
N ILE A 147 1.01 -16.75 -4.79
CA ILE A 147 0.27 -15.95 -3.82
C ILE A 147 -0.94 -15.26 -4.49
N GLY A 148 -2.00 -14.99 -3.73
CA GLY A 148 -3.18 -14.28 -4.20
C GLY A 148 -3.37 -12.96 -3.48
N PHE A 149 -3.78 -11.92 -4.22
CA PHE A 149 -4.12 -10.62 -3.67
C PHE A 149 -5.45 -10.11 -4.17
N ASN A 150 -6.10 -9.28 -3.36
CA ASN A 150 -7.15 -8.42 -3.88
C ASN A 150 -6.50 -7.37 -4.81
N PRO A 151 -6.85 -7.34 -6.10
CA PRO A 151 -6.21 -6.45 -7.07
C PRO A 151 -6.34 -4.97 -6.69
N LYS A 152 -7.46 -4.57 -6.09
CA LYS A 152 -7.69 -3.19 -5.66
C LYS A 152 -6.67 -2.73 -4.62
N PHE A 153 -6.28 -3.61 -3.69
CA PHE A 153 -5.29 -3.24 -2.66
C PHE A 153 -3.90 -3.01 -3.23
N LEU A 154 -3.51 -3.81 -4.23
CA LEU A 154 -2.24 -3.61 -4.94
C LEU A 154 -2.27 -2.33 -5.77
N ILE A 155 -3.37 -2.06 -6.50
CA ILE A 155 -3.55 -0.84 -7.29
C ILE A 155 -3.41 0.40 -6.40
N ASP A 156 -4.14 0.44 -5.30
CA ASP A 156 -4.12 1.58 -4.37
C ASP A 156 -2.70 1.79 -3.80
N ALA A 157 -1.98 0.70 -3.50
CA ALA A 157 -0.60 0.76 -3.02
C ALA A 157 0.37 1.28 -4.09
N LEU A 158 0.28 0.79 -5.32
CA LEU A 158 1.18 1.17 -6.41
C LEU A 158 0.96 2.60 -6.89
N ARG A 159 -0.27 3.13 -6.79
CA ARG A 159 -0.60 4.49 -7.25
C ARG A 159 0.01 5.60 -6.40
N VAL A 160 0.32 5.33 -5.14
CA VAL A 160 0.89 6.35 -4.22
C VAL A 160 2.42 6.34 -4.18
N ILE A 161 3.06 5.47 -4.95
CA ILE A 161 4.51 5.39 -5.09
C ILE A 161 4.92 6.19 -6.34
N ASP A 162 5.91 7.06 -6.21
CA ASP A 162 6.36 7.91 -7.30
C ASP A 162 7.36 7.22 -8.23
N GLU A 163 8.15 6.29 -7.70
CA GLU A 163 9.24 5.60 -8.39
C GLU A 163 8.74 4.77 -9.59
N GLU A 164 9.59 4.65 -10.63
CA GLU A 164 9.30 3.82 -11.81
C GLU A 164 9.45 2.31 -11.53
N GLU A 165 10.36 1.94 -10.62
CA GLU A 165 10.57 0.57 -10.19
C GLU A 165 10.17 0.44 -8.70
N VAL A 166 9.56 -0.68 -8.37
CA VAL A 166 9.20 -1.03 -7.00
C VAL A 166 9.81 -2.36 -6.61
N THR A 167 10.09 -2.50 -5.31
CA THR A 167 10.56 -3.75 -4.75
C THR A 167 9.49 -4.36 -3.85
N LEU A 168 9.08 -5.58 -4.19
CA LEU A 168 8.16 -6.39 -3.40
C LEU A 168 8.96 -7.33 -2.50
N TYR A 169 8.62 -7.37 -1.23
CA TYR A 169 9.22 -8.26 -0.23
C TYR A 169 8.15 -9.21 0.27
N LEU A 170 8.38 -10.50 0.09
CA LEU A 170 7.43 -11.56 0.41
C LEU A 170 8.12 -12.62 1.26
N MET A 171 7.45 -13.11 2.29
CA MET A 171 7.96 -14.20 3.12
C MET A 171 7.37 -15.54 2.67
N ASN A 172 6.06 -15.61 2.49
CA ASN A 172 5.35 -16.81 2.05
C ASN A 172 3.93 -16.45 1.58
N ALA A 173 3.19 -17.45 1.09
CA ALA A 173 1.83 -17.28 0.58
C ALA A 173 0.77 -16.87 1.62
N LYS A 174 1.13 -16.79 2.90
CA LYS A 174 0.23 -16.46 4.02
C LYS A 174 0.66 -15.22 4.78
N ALA A 175 1.74 -14.59 4.39
CA ALA A 175 2.24 -13.36 4.98
C ALA A 175 1.92 -12.15 4.09
N PRO A 176 1.83 -10.95 4.64
CA PRO A 176 1.67 -9.74 3.87
C PRO A 176 2.84 -9.51 2.90
N CYS A 177 2.56 -8.92 1.74
CA CYS A 177 3.58 -8.36 0.87
C CYS A 177 3.93 -6.96 1.34
N PHE A 178 5.20 -6.65 1.44
CA PHE A 178 5.69 -5.30 1.69
C PHE A 178 6.22 -4.70 0.40
N ILE A 179 5.80 -3.49 0.10
CA ILE A 179 6.30 -2.69 -1.00
C ILE A 179 7.09 -1.55 -0.38
N LYS A 180 8.36 -1.41 -0.78
CA LYS A 180 9.24 -0.36 -0.26
C LYS A 180 9.69 0.53 -1.42
N ASP A 181 9.74 1.82 -1.15
CA ASP A 181 10.39 2.82 -1.99
C ASP A 181 11.77 3.21 -1.44
N ASP A 182 12.52 4.01 -2.20
CA ASP A 182 13.86 4.47 -1.80
C ASP A 182 13.82 5.47 -0.62
N LYS A 183 12.65 6.02 -0.31
CA LYS A 183 12.42 6.97 0.80
C LYS A 183 12.00 6.29 2.11
N GLU A 184 12.23 4.98 2.21
CA GLU A 184 11.82 4.17 3.36
C GLU A 184 10.30 4.24 3.68
N SER A 185 9.48 4.52 2.69
CA SER A 185 8.04 4.35 2.82
C SER A 185 7.70 2.87 2.67
N TYR A 186 6.77 2.41 3.48
CA TYR A 186 6.37 1.01 3.51
C TYR A 186 4.87 0.93 3.26
N ILE A 187 4.50 0.06 2.35
CA ILE A 187 3.10 -0.30 2.15
C ILE A 187 3.00 -1.81 2.31
N SER A 188 2.23 -2.25 3.30
CA SER A 188 1.93 -3.66 3.51
C SER A 188 0.55 -3.96 2.93
N VAL A 189 0.47 -4.98 2.10
CA VAL A 189 -0.78 -5.47 1.52
C VAL A 189 -1.01 -6.90 1.98
N SER A 190 -2.15 -7.15 2.61
CA SER A 190 -2.48 -8.50 3.03
C SER A 190 -2.78 -9.40 1.83
N TYR A 191 -2.37 -10.65 1.95
CA TYR A 191 -2.67 -11.72 0.99
C TYR A 191 -4.15 -12.12 1.06
N THR A 192 -4.61 -12.79 0.02
CA THR A 192 -5.92 -13.46 0.00
C THR A 192 -5.70 -14.96 0.02
N HIS A 193 -6.41 -15.68 0.92
CA HIS A 193 -6.37 -17.14 0.96
C HIS A 193 -6.85 -17.73 -0.37
N LEU A 194 -5.95 -18.47 -1.03
CA LEU A 194 -6.30 -19.23 -2.21
C LEU A 194 -7.10 -20.47 -1.79
N ARG A 195 -8.31 -20.63 -2.33
CA ARG A 195 -9.08 -21.86 -2.19
C ARG A 195 -8.58 -22.90 -3.20
N ALA A 196 -8.70 -24.19 -2.88
CA ALA A 196 -8.22 -25.27 -3.74
C ALA A 196 -8.76 -25.25 -5.20
N HIS A 197 -9.84 -24.52 -5.46
CA HIS A 197 -10.43 -24.35 -6.79
C HIS A 197 -9.90 -23.12 -7.58
N GLU A 198 -9.03 -22.32 -6.98
CA GLU A 198 -8.48 -21.10 -7.60
C GLU A 198 -7.05 -21.31 -8.14
N THR A 199 -6.49 -22.49 -7.88
CA THR A 199 -5.09 -22.85 -8.26
C THR A 199 -5.00 -23.71 -9.54
N LEU A 200 -6.14 -23.94 -10.24
CA LEU A 200 -6.19 -24.76 -11.48
C LEU A 200 -6.61 -23.93 -12.68
#